data_030103bce2eeebfdac4bc87ef0e2ad8f
#
_entry.id   030103bce2eeebfdac4bc87ef0e2ad8f
#
_cell.length_a   1.000
_cell.length_b   1.000
_cell.length_c   1.000
_cell.angle_alpha   90.00
_cell.angle_beta   90.00
_cell.angle_gamma   90.00
#
_symmetry.space_group_name_H-M   'P 1'
#
loop_
_entity.id
_entity.type
_entity.pdbx_description
1 polymer ?
#
loop_
_entity_poly.entity_id
_entity_poly.type
_entity_poly.pdbx_seq_one_letter_code
_entity_poly.pdbx_strand_id
1 'polypeptide(L)'
;VASEKAEASQAPKPFIPSPKAFAGRTQKSSTVNTYNAADLENASSFGRVAEDGTVYVKDGDDEREVGQLPKESAEGALHFFARRYLDLKAKIDRFGQRLDAGSIRSREIDNTLSQLDEDTESPDVVGDIPALRDQLESLKARSVAVKEKLAQKRKAAVAQAAEEREHIVAEAEELVKGLNDSVNWKQTGDKLQELFSRWQEHQKNSIHIERSQADALWKRFSAARSSFNSARRSWMQQRDTVRAAAKEQKEKIIARAEELKNSTDWAGTSRQFNNLMDQWKAAGRVGRRSEDDALWKRFREAADTFFDARQADRNKTNEDEAENLKK
;
A
#
# COMPACT_ATOMS: atom_id res chain seq x y z
N VAL A 1 -57.91 -1.75 -0.94
CA VAL A 1 -57.88 -1.22 -2.31
C VAL A 1 -56.54 -0.53 -2.52
N ALA A 2 -55.90 -0.83 -3.62
CA ALA A 2 -54.68 -0.30 -4.19
C ALA A 2 -53.34 -0.85 -3.67
N SER A 3 -52.87 -1.81 -4.44
CA SER A 3 -51.49 -2.31 -4.52
C SER A 3 -50.57 -1.23 -5.10
N GLU A 4 -49.43 -0.95 -4.46
CA GLU A 4 -48.35 -0.18 -5.02
C GLU A 4 -47.19 -1.14 -5.30
N LYS A 5 -46.94 -1.34 -6.61
CA LYS A 5 -45.86 -2.15 -7.17
C LYS A 5 -44.55 -1.41 -6.98
N ALA A 6 -43.60 -1.98 -6.26
CA ALA A 6 -42.22 -1.56 -6.24
C ALA A 6 -41.55 -1.94 -7.57
N GLU A 7 -41.13 -0.93 -8.34
CA GLU A 7 -40.27 -1.08 -9.51
C GLU A 7 -38.83 -1.43 -9.07
N ALA A 8 -38.38 -2.60 -9.49
CA ALA A 8 -37.01 -3.05 -9.36
C ALA A 8 -36.11 -2.27 -10.30
N SER A 9 -35.21 -1.46 -9.75
CA SER A 9 -34.13 -0.77 -10.44
C SER A 9 -33.19 -1.80 -11.09
N GLN A 10 -33.21 -1.88 -12.43
CA GLN A 10 -32.29 -2.70 -13.22
C GLN A 10 -30.90 -2.05 -13.24
N ALA A 11 -29.89 -2.80 -12.77
CA ALA A 11 -28.49 -2.45 -12.93
C ALA A 11 -28.12 -2.31 -14.43
N PRO A 12 -27.25 -1.36 -14.82
CA PRO A 12 -26.84 -1.18 -16.22
C PRO A 12 -26.03 -2.39 -16.69
N LYS A 13 -26.45 -2.98 -17.81
CA LYS A 13 -25.74 -4.09 -18.47
C LYS A 13 -24.37 -3.59 -18.99
N PRO A 14 -23.30 -4.39 -18.90
CA PRO A 14 -22.00 -4.02 -19.45
C PRO A 14 -22.11 -3.84 -20.98
N PHE A 15 -21.59 -2.72 -21.47
CA PHE A 15 -21.53 -2.40 -22.89
C PHE A 15 -20.50 -3.31 -23.57
N ILE A 16 -20.96 -4.30 -24.35
CA ILE A 16 -20.12 -5.13 -25.22
C ILE A 16 -20.06 -4.44 -26.58
N PRO A 17 -18.90 -3.87 -26.99
CA PRO A 17 -18.80 -3.26 -28.32
C PRO A 17 -18.94 -4.32 -29.41
N SER A 18 -19.77 -4.03 -30.43
CA SER A 18 -20.01 -4.93 -31.54
C SER A 18 -18.76 -5.11 -32.41
N PRO A 19 -18.59 -6.27 -33.09
CA PRO A 19 -17.42 -6.54 -33.95
C PRO A 19 -17.20 -5.54 -35.07
N LYS A 20 -18.22 -4.77 -35.47
CA LYS A 20 -18.11 -3.70 -36.49
C LYS A 20 -17.32 -2.47 -35.99
N ALA A 21 -17.14 -2.27 -34.68
CA ALA A 21 -16.34 -1.16 -34.14
C ALA A 21 -14.82 -1.36 -34.33
N PHE A 22 -14.38 -2.58 -34.64
CA PHE A 22 -12.95 -2.90 -34.87
C PHE A 22 -12.57 -2.98 -36.34
N ALA A 23 -13.50 -2.96 -37.29
CA ALA A 23 -13.22 -3.12 -38.72
C ALA A 23 -12.66 -1.84 -39.39
N GLY A 24 -12.53 -0.73 -38.66
CA GLY A 24 -12.10 0.56 -39.22
C GLY A 24 -10.69 1.03 -38.81
N ARG A 25 -9.88 0.22 -38.14
CA ARG A 25 -8.60 0.68 -37.55
C ARG A 25 -7.37 -0.11 -37.97
N THR A 26 -7.38 -0.66 -39.19
CA THR A 26 -6.16 -1.21 -39.82
C THR A 26 -5.87 -0.50 -41.15
N GLN A 27 -5.83 0.85 -41.10
CA GLN A 27 -4.87 1.53 -41.97
C GLN A 27 -3.59 1.69 -41.15
N LYS A 28 -2.68 0.73 -41.25
CA LYS A 28 -1.27 1.03 -41.19
C LYS A 28 -1.05 2.04 -42.31
N SER A 29 -1.04 3.33 -42.02
CA SER A 29 -0.37 4.31 -42.84
C SER A 29 1.10 3.85 -42.87
N SER A 30 1.50 3.13 -43.89
CA SER A 30 2.88 3.12 -44.28
C SER A 30 3.22 4.57 -44.58
N THR A 31 3.76 5.30 -43.61
CA THR A 31 4.51 6.51 -43.85
C THR A 31 5.66 6.05 -44.73
N VAL A 32 5.49 6.20 -46.05
CA VAL A 32 6.61 6.05 -46.99
C VAL A 32 7.59 7.13 -46.54
N ASN A 33 8.68 6.70 -45.89
CA ASN A 33 9.76 7.59 -45.53
C ASN A 33 10.26 8.21 -46.85
N THR A 34 10.00 9.51 -47.02
CA THR A 34 10.48 10.25 -48.18
C THR A 34 11.94 10.59 -47.89
N TYR A 35 12.84 9.77 -48.35
CA TYR A 35 14.29 10.01 -48.22
C TYR A 35 14.73 11.12 -49.14
N ASN A 36 15.73 11.86 -48.74
CA ASN A 36 16.40 12.87 -49.55
C ASN A 36 17.06 12.22 -50.77
N ALA A 37 17.02 12.90 -51.92
CA ALA A 37 17.60 12.39 -53.16
C ALA A 37 19.10 12.09 -53.01
N ALA A 38 19.85 12.92 -52.30
CA ALA A 38 21.28 12.70 -52.07
C ALA A 38 21.56 11.42 -51.25
N ASP A 39 20.73 11.06 -50.27
CA ASP A 39 20.88 9.82 -49.48
C ASP A 39 20.57 8.59 -50.35
N LEU A 40 19.58 8.69 -51.25
CA LEU A 40 19.27 7.63 -52.22
C LEU A 40 20.40 7.42 -53.25
N GLU A 41 20.94 8.51 -53.80
CA GLU A 41 22.07 8.45 -54.73
C GLU A 41 23.30 7.87 -54.06
N ASN A 42 23.61 8.32 -52.83
CA ASN A 42 24.75 7.79 -52.08
C ASN A 42 24.61 6.26 -51.84
N ALA A 43 23.43 5.83 -51.35
CA ALA A 43 23.20 4.40 -51.16
C ALA A 43 23.23 3.62 -52.46
N SER A 44 22.65 4.15 -53.53
CA SER A 44 22.64 3.52 -54.86
C SER A 44 24.05 3.34 -55.47
N SER A 45 25.04 4.18 -55.09
CA SER A 45 26.42 4.08 -55.55
C SER A 45 27.13 2.79 -55.14
N PHE A 46 26.61 2.06 -54.16
CA PHE A 46 27.12 0.75 -53.70
C PHE A 46 26.56 -0.43 -54.46
N GLY A 47 25.68 -0.20 -55.47
CA GLY A 47 25.05 -1.23 -56.26
C GLY A 47 25.26 -1.08 -57.75
N ARG A 48 25.06 -2.17 -58.51
CA ARG A 48 24.94 -2.18 -59.95
C ARG A 48 23.82 -3.08 -60.41
N VAL A 49 23.34 -2.84 -61.64
CA VAL A 49 22.31 -3.67 -62.28
C VAL A 49 22.87 -4.32 -63.48
N ALA A 50 22.70 -5.65 -63.65
CA ALA A 50 23.05 -6.41 -64.79
C ALA A 50 22.00 -6.24 -65.91
N GLU A 51 22.32 -6.67 -67.14
CA GLU A 51 21.46 -6.57 -68.35
C GLU A 51 20.10 -7.29 -68.15
N ASP A 52 20.09 -8.35 -67.35
CA ASP A 52 18.89 -9.16 -67.02
C ASP A 52 18.01 -8.57 -65.92
N GLY A 53 18.37 -7.38 -65.36
CA GLY A 53 17.69 -6.72 -64.26
C GLY A 53 18.07 -7.25 -62.89
N THR A 54 19.12 -8.09 -62.77
CA THR A 54 19.64 -8.55 -61.47
C THR A 54 20.45 -7.43 -60.81
N VAL A 55 20.14 -7.15 -59.54
CA VAL A 55 20.81 -6.11 -58.73
C VAL A 55 21.86 -6.74 -57.82
N TYR A 56 23.05 -6.18 -57.89
CA TYR A 56 24.18 -6.56 -57.06
C TYR A 56 24.56 -5.42 -56.12
N VAL A 57 25.01 -5.76 -54.91
CA VAL A 57 25.56 -4.79 -53.94
C VAL A 57 27.01 -5.14 -53.64
N LYS A 58 27.83 -4.13 -53.43
CA LYS A 58 29.18 -4.27 -52.93
C LYS A 58 29.12 -4.41 -51.41
N ASP A 59 29.47 -5.60 -50.88
CA ASP A 59 29.51 -5.93 -49.48
C ASP A 59 30.96 -6.19 -49.03
N GLY A 60 31.66 -5.14 -48.67
CA GLY A 60 33.12 -5.16 -48.44
C GLY A 60 33.90 -5.33 -49.79
N ASP A 61 34.71 -6.39 -49.89
CA ASP A 61 35.47 -6.70 -51.09
C ASP A 61 34.70 -7.60 -52.09
N ASP A 62 33.55 -8.14 -51.67
CA ASP A 62 32.72 -9.05 -52.46
C ASP A 62 31.50 -8.33 -53.08
N GLU A 63 30.99 -8.88 -54.19
CA GLU A 63 29.71 -8.51 -54.75
C GLU A 63 28.68 -9.60 -54.45
N ARG A 64 27.49 -9.19 -53.99
CA ARG A 64 26.40 -10.10 -53.67
C ARG A 64 25.13 -9.71 -54.42
N GLU A 65 24.42 -10.70 -54.93
CA GLU A 65 23.08 -10.53 -55.47
C GLU A 65 22.09 -10.18 -54.36
N VAL A 66 21.25 -9.17 -54.60
CA VAL A 66 20.20 -8.73 -53.66
C VAL A 66 18.78 -8.96 -54.21
N GLY A 67 18.64 -9.21 -55.47
CA GLY A 67 17.35 -9.54 -56.11
C GLY A 67 17.27 -9.09 -57.55
N GLN A 68 16.12 -9.35 -58.17
CA GLN A 68 15.90 -9.07 -59.61
C GLN A 68 14.61 -8.23 -59.79
N LEU A 69 14.70 -7.15 -60.59
CA LEU A 69 13.58 -6.28 -60.95
C LEU A 69 13.54 -6.01 -62.48
N PRO A 70 13.21 -7.03 -63.27
CA PRO A 70 13.33 -6.96 -64.74
C PRO A 70 12.39 -5.99 -65.43
N LYS A 71 11.38 -5.45 -64.74
CA LYS A 71 10.39 -4.48 -65.25
C LYS A 71 10.71 -3.03 -64.96
N GLU A 72 11.67 -2.77 -64.08
CA GLU A 72 12.09 -1.45 -63.67
C GLU A 72 13.29 -0.94 -64.48
N SER A 73 13.49 0.38 -64.52
CA SER A 73 14.75 0.95 -65.02
C SER A 73 15.91 0.58 -64.07
N ALA A 74 17.12 0.56 -64.54
CA ALA A 74 18.29 0.29 -63.70
C ALA A 74 18.36 1.24 -62.49
N GLU A 75 18.05 2.52 -62.67
CA GLU A 75 17.97 3.51 -61.61
C GLU A 75 16.82 3.21 -60.63
N GLY A 76 15.63 2.86 -61.15
CA GLY A 76 14.47 2.49 -60.35
C GLY A 76 14.72 1.28 -59.46
N ALA A 77 15.42 0.24 -60.02
CA ALA A 77 15.80 -0.95 -59.29
C ALA A 77 16.81 -0.65 -58.15
N LEU A 78 17.83 0.16 -58.43
CA LEU A 78 18.78 0.61 -57.39
C LEU A 78 18.08 1.43 -56.30
N HIS A 79 17.23 2.37 -56.67
CA HIS A 79 16.49 3.18 -55.68
C HIS A 79 15.54 2.35 -54.82
N PHE A 80 14.96 1.26 -55.36
CA PHE A 80 14.12 0.36 -54.55
C PHE A 80 14.90 -0.28 -53.40
N PHE A 81 16.07 -0.87 -53.71
CA PHE A 81 16.92 -1.52 -52.69
C PHE A 81 17.67 -0.48 -51.84
N ALA A 82 17.99 0.70 -52.32
CA ALA A 82 18.55 1.79 -51.56
C ALA A 82 17.57 2.33 -50.50
N ARG A 83 16.25 2.42 -50.80
CA ARG A 83 15.24 2.75 -49.78
C ARG A 83 15.19 1.72 -48.68
N ARG A 84 15.27 0.43 -48.99
CA ARG A 84 15.31 -0.63 -47.98
C ARG A 84 16.55 -0.51 -47.08
N TYR A 85 17.71 -0.13 -47.67
CA TYR A 85 18.92 0.19 -46.89
C TYR A 85 18.67 1.36 -45.91
N LEU A 86 18.08 2.46 -46.40
CA LEU A 86 17.80 3.61 -45.58
C LEU A 86 16.76 3.31 -44.48
N ASP A 87 15.78 2.44 -44.76
CA ASP A 87 14.84 1.96 -43.75
C ASP A 87 15.55 1.14 -42.67
N LEU A 88 16.47 0.27 -43.03
CA LEU A 88 17.30 -0.52 -42.12
C LEU A 88 18.21 0.39 -41.25
N LYS A 89 18.90 1.33 -41.93
CA LYS A 89 19.71 2.36 -41.27
C LYS A 89 18.89 3.16 -40.25
N ALA A 90 17.70 3.59 -40.63
CA ALA A 90 16.79 4.33 -39.74
C ALA A 90 16.30 3.48 -38.54
N LYS A 91 16.20 2.14 -38.66
CA LYS A 91 15.93 1.26 -37.51
C LYS A 91 17.10 1.26 -36.52
N ILE A 92 18.34 1.13 -37.02
CA ILE A 92 19.55 1.15 -36.22
C ILE A 92 19.73 2.51 -35.52
N ASP A 93 19.55 3.61 -36.25
CA ASP A 93 19.63 4.98 -35.68
C ASP A 93 18.61 5.20 -34.58
N ARG A 94 17.37 4.77 -34.79
CA ARG A 94 16.28 4.87 -33.73
C ARG A 94 16.62 4.03 -32.50
N PHE A 95 17.21 2.84 -32.71
CA PHE A 95 17.65 2.05 -31.55
C PHE A 95 18.75 2.77 -30.79
N GLY A 96 19.76 3.34 -31.50
CA GLY A 96 20.80 4.16 -30.85
C GLY A 96 20.27 5.33 -30.08
N GLN A 97 19.33 6.10 -30.64
CA GLN A 97 18.68 7.22 -29.94
C GLN A 97 17.92 6.78 -28.66
N ARG A 98 17.20 5.65 -28.73
CA ARG A 98 16.49 5.11 -27.56
C ARG A 98 17.44 4.59 -26.49
N LEU A 99 18.57 4.00 -26.90
CA LEU A 99 19.62 3.55 -26.01
C LEU A 99 20.24 4.73 -25.25
N ASP A 100 20.56 5.82 -25.97
CA ASP A 100 21.14 7.03 -25.40
C ASP A 100 20.17 7.78 -24.48
N ALA A 101 18.90 7.83 -24.85
CA ALA A 101 17.85 8.41 -24.02
C ALA A 101 17.53 7.59 -22.77
N GLY A 102 18.05 6.35 -22.64
CA GLY A 102 17.76 5.45 -21.54
C GLY A 102 16.28 5.04 -21.45
N SER A 103 15.53 5.18 -22.54
CA SER A 103 14.09 4.91 -22.64
C SER A 103 13.77 3.47 -23.06
N ILE A 104 14.71 2.56 -22.82
CA ILE A 104 14.62 1.16 -23.26
C ILE A 104 14.86 0.22 -22.07
N ARG A 105 14.16 -0.94 -22.07
CA ARG A 105 14.33 -1.96 -21.05
C ARG A 105 15.43 -2.96 -21.44
N SER A 106 16.15 -3.51 -20.46
CA SER A 106 17.25 -4.46 -20.71
C SER A 106 16.86 -5.60 -21.64
N ARG A 107 15.70 -6.24 -21.42
CA ARG A 107 15.20 -7.33 -22.28
C ARG A 107 14.89 -6.86 -23.70
N GLU A 108 14.43 -5.63 -23.87
CA GLU A 108 14.14 -5.03 -25.16
C GLU A 108 15.44 -4.74 -25.93
N ILE A 109 16.52 -4.35 -25.24
CA ILE A 109 17.86 -4.19 -25.85
C ILE A 109 18.29 -5.49 -26.47
N ASP A 110 18.22 -6.60 -25.72
CA ASP A 110 18.67 -7.91 -26.21
C ASP A 110 17.86 -8.37 -27.44
N ASN A 111 16.53 -8.26 -27.37
CA ASN A 111 15.66 -8.64 -28.48
C ASN A 111 15.88 -7.78 -29.72
N THR A 112 16.09 -6.47 -29.56
CA THR A 112 16.30 -5.53 -30.65
C THR A 112 17.67 -5.78 -31.33
N LEU A 113 18.70 -6.02 -30.51
CA LEU A 113 20.02 -6.35 -31.04
C LEU A 113 19.99 -7.65 -31.85
N SER A 114 19.38 -8.73 -31.33
CA SER A 114 19.23 -9.99 -32.06
C SER A 114 18.50 -9.80 -33.38
N GLN A 115 17.42 -9.03 -33.41
CA GLN A 115 16.69 -8.75 -34.64
C GLN A 115 17.49 -7.90 -35.63
N LEU A 116 18.25 -6.91 -35.17
CA LEU A 116 19.11 -6.10 -36.04
C LEU A 116 20.29 -6.88 -36.57
N ASP A 117 20.84 -7.83 -35.79
CA ASP A 117 21.86 -8.76 -36.26
C ASP A 117 21.35 -9.60 -37.42
N GLU A 118 20.17 -10.24 -37.26
CA GLU A 118 19.54 -11.02 -38.33
C GLU A 118 19.25 -10.14 -39.55
N ASP A 119 18.70 -8.92 -39.35
CA ASP A 119 18.39 -7.99 -40.44
C ASP A 119 19.63 -7.49 -41.19
N THR A 120 20.85 -7.55 -40.57
CA THR A 120 22.12 -7.05 -41.16
C THR A 120 23.10 -8.14 -41.65
N GLU A 121 22.84 -9.42 -41.34
CA GLU A 121 23.69 -10.53 -41.72
C GLU A 121 23.80 -10.65 -43.25
N SER A 122 22.68 -10.72 -43.94
CA SER A 122 22.61 -10.82 -45.43
C SER A 122 21.41 -10.00 -45.93
N PRO A 123 21.41 -8.67 -45.82
CA PRO A 123 20.24 -7.87 -46.11
C PRO A 123 20.06 -7.68 -47.64
N ASP A 124 18.83 -7.86 -48.15
CA ASP A 124 18.47 -7.55 -49.53
C ASP A 124 18.33 -6.04 -49.73
N VAL A 125 19.43 -5.32 -49.70
CA VAL A 125 19.52 -3.86 -49.75
C VAL A 125 20.71 -3.41 -50.57
N VAL A 126 20.69 -2.18 -51.08
CA VAL A 126 21.84 -1.55 -51.75
C VAL A 126 22.28 -0.34 -50.92
N GLY A 127 23.50 -0.36 -50.43
CA GLY A 127 24.10 0.66 -49.58
C GLY A 127 25.39 0.20 -48.93
N ASP A 128 25.95 1.03 -48.05
CA ASP A 128 27.15 0.72 -47.28
C ASP A 128 26.85 -0.26 -46.15
N ILE A 129 26.83 -1.56 -46.48
CA ILE A 129 26.50 -2.64 -45.53
C ILE A 129 27.58 -2.77 -44.43
N PRO A 130 28.90 -2.72 -44.77
CA PRO A 130 29.95 -2.69 -43.75
C PRO A 130 29.75 -1.59 -42.72
N ALA A 131 29.45 -0.36 -43.14
CA ALA A 131 29.21 0.74 -42.21
C ALA A 131 27.99 0.51 -41.30
N LEU A 132 26.92 -0.15 -41.78
CA LEU A 132 25.79 -0.56 -40.94
C LEU A 132 26.18 -1.57 -39.86
N ARG A 133 27.00 -2.56 -40.23
CA ARG A 133 27.51 -3.57 -39.29
C ARG A 133 28.42 -2.93 -38.24
N ASP A 134 29.33 -2.04 -38.63
CA ASP A 134 30.20 -1.30 -37.71
C ASP A 134 29.39 -0.44 -36.75
N GLN A 135 28.34 0.24 -37.22
CA GLN A 135 27.44 0.99 -36.41
C GLN A 135 26.71 0.09 -35.38
N LEU A 136 26.25 -1.09 -35.82
CA LEU A 136 25.57 -2.03 -34.94
C LEU A 136 26.51 -2.59 -33.86
N GLU A 137 27.75 -2.94 -34.22
CA GLU A 137 28.77 -3.37 -33.26
C GLU A 137 29.08 -2.28 -32.22
N SER A 138 29.19 -1.03 -32.63
CA SER A 138 29.33 0.10 -31.72
C SER A 138 28.12 0.19 -30.74
N LEU A 139 26.90 -0.01 -31.23
CA LEU A 139 25.69 -0.01 -30.39
C LEU A 139 25.66 -1.22 -29.46
N LYS A 140 26.13 -2.40 -29.89
CA LYS A 140 26.28 -3.57 -29.00
C LYS A 140 27.21 -3.25 -27.83
N ALA A 141 28.40 -2.71 -28.12
CA ALA A 141 29.35 -2.33 -27.09
C ALA A 141 28.77 -1.33 -26.10
N ARG A 142 28.09 -0.30 -26.61
CA ARG A 142 27.40 0.72 -25.72
C ARG A 142 26.25 0.12 -24.92
N SER A 143 25.53 -0.85 -25.48
CA SER A 143 24.39 -1.50 -24.79
C SER A 143 24.80 -2.23 -23.51
N VAL A 144 26.03 -2.77 -23.47
CA VAL A 144 26.56 -3.43 -22.26
C VAL A 144 26.58 -2.45 -21.06
N ALA A 145 27.16 -1.26 -21.26
CA ALA A 145 27.21 -0.25 -20.21
C ALA A 145 25.83 0.26 -19.79
N VAL A 146 24.90 0.40 -20.75
CA VAL A 146 23.52 0.80 -20.46
C VAL A 146 22.79 -0.28 -19.66
N LYS A 147 22.92 -1.56 -20.03
CA LYS A 147 22.34 -2.69 -19.31
C LYS A 147 22.87 -2.77 -17.86
N GLU A 148 24.17 -2.59 -17.70
CA GLU A 148 24.79 -2.57 -16.37
C GLU A 148 24.24 -1.42 -15.51
N LYS A 149 24.16 -0.22 -16.06
CA LYS A 149 23.55 0.94 -15.37
C LYS A 149 22.07 0.70 -14.99
N LEU A 150 21.31 0.07 -15.89
CA LEU A 150 19.91 -0.30 -15.59
C LEU A 150 19.82 -1.35 -14.47
N ALA A 151 20.72 -2.35 -14.49
CA ALA A 151 20.80 -3.37 -13.43
C ALA A 151 21.15 -2.76 -12.09
N GLN A 152 22.13 -1.84 -12.05
CA GLN A 152 22.50 -1.11 -10.82
C GLN A 152 21.34 -0.25 -10.29
N LYS A 153 20.67 0.49 -11.17
CA LYS A 153 19.48 1.28 -10.78
C LYS A 153 18.37 0.39 -10.19
N ARG A 154 18.11 -0.76 -10.83
CA ARG A 154 17.12 -1.71 -10.33
C ARG A 154 17.51 -2.27 -8.97
N LYS A 155 18.78 -2.65 -8.79
CA LYS A 155 19.31 -3.16 -7.51
C LYS A 155 19.16 -2.12 -6.40
N ALA A 156 19.52 -0.86 -6.68
CA ALA A 156 19.36 0.24 -5.73
C ALA A 156 17.89 0.47 -5.35
N ALA A 157 16.98 0.47 -6.33
CA ALA A 157 15.55 0.63 -6.08
C ALA A 157 14.95 -0.53 -5.26
N VAL A 158 15.40 -1.78 -5.49
CA VAL A 158 15.01 -2.94 -4.67
C VAL A 158 15.52 -2.79 -3.24
N ALA A 159 16.77 -2.38 -3.07
CA ALA A 159 17.36 -2.16 -1.73
C ALA A 159 16.60 -1.07 -0.98
N GLN A 160 16.32 0.07 -1.61
CA GLN A 160 15.53 1.14 -1.03
C GLN A 160 14.13 0.68 -0.63
N ALA A 161 13.44 -0.07 -1.49
CA ALA A 161 12.12 -0.62 -1.19
C ALA A 161 12.15 -1.59 0.00
N ALA A 162 13.23 -2.36 0.15
CA ALA A 162 13.41 -3.23 1.31
C ALA A 162 13.66 -2.43 2.60
N GLU A 163 14.47 -1.39 2.54
CA GLU A 163 14.77 -0.51 3.67
C GLU A 163 13.51 0.23 4.16
N GLU A 164 12.71 0.77 3.26
CA GLU A 164 11.45 1.43 3.61
C GLU A 164 10.47 0.47 4.31
N ARG A 165 10.39 -0.79 3.87
CA ARG A 165 9.58 -1.81 4.55
C ARG A 165 10.14 -2.19 5.91
N GLU A 166 11.46 -2.33 6.02
CA GLU A 166 12.13 -2.59 7.31
C GLU A 166 11.82 -1.48 8.31
N HIS A 167 11.84 -0.22 7.85
CA HIS A 167 11.51 0.93 8.69
C HIS A 167 10.06 0.87 9.22
N ILE A 168 9.09 0.54 8.35
CA ILE A 168 7.69 0.34 8.79
C ILE A 168 7.58 -0.76 9.84
N VAL A 169 8.31 -1.87 9.66
CA VAL A 169 8.32 -2.98 10.62
C VAL A 169 8.95 -2.56 11.94
N ALA A 170 10.10 -1.89 11.89
CA ALA A 170 10.80 -1.42 13.08
C ALA A 170 9.96 -0.43 13.89
N GLU A 171 9.26 0.51 13.23
CA GLU A 171 8.31 1.41 13.89
C GLU A 171 7.19 0.65 14.60
N ALA A 172 6.65 -0.41 13.98
CA ALA A 172 5.59 -1.23 14.58
C ALA A 172 6.12 -2.03 15.77
N GLU A 173 7.32 -2.60 15.68
CA GLU A 173 7.97 -3.32 16.79
C GLU A 173 8.27 -2.39 17.97
N GLU A 174 8.72 -1.17 17.71
CA GLU A 174 9.01 -0.20 18.77
C GLU A 174 7.74 0.26 19.50
N LEU A 175 6.63 0.46 18.77
CA LEU A 175 5.33 0.74 19.40
C LEU A 175 4.89 -0.36 20.36
N VAL A 176 5.21 -1.61 20.05
CA VAL A 176 4.84 -2.78 20.88
C VAL A 176 5.76 -2.93 22.09
N LYS A 177 7.04 -2.62 21.97
CA LYS A 177 7.97 -2.62 23.12
C LYS A 177 7.59 -1.61 24.19
N GLY A 178 7.03 -0.47 23.79
CA GLY A 178 6.59 0.60 24.71
C GLY A 178 5.26 0.33 25.42
N LEU A 179 4.64 -0.84 25.25
CA LEU A 179 3.35 -1.16 25.88
C LEU A 179 3.50 -1.35 27.38
N ASN A 180 2.73 -0.55 28.14
CA ASN A 180 2.62 -0.62 29.59
C ASN A 180 1.21 -0.13 30.02
N ASP A 181 0.93 -0.10 31.32
CA ASP A 181 -0.39 0.26 31.84
C ASP A 181 -0.80 1.73 31.57
N SER A 182 0.16 2.62 31.32
CA SER A 182 -0.08 4.03 31.03
C SER A 182 -0.26 4.35 29.53
N VAL A 183 -0.18 3.36 28.66
CA VAL A 183 -0.27 3.52 27.21
C VAL A 183 -1.66 4.02 26.79
N ASN A 184 -1.67 4.98 25.89
CA ASN A 184 -2.89 5.36 25.19
C ASN A 184 -3.22 4.31 24.09
N TRP A 185 -3.95 3.26 24.49
CA TRP A 185 -4.31 2.13 23.62
C TRP A 185 -5.01 2.53 22.33
N LYS A 186 -5.79 3.60 22.34
CA LYS A 186 -6.44 4.11 21.13
C LYS A 186 -5.40 4.70 20.18
N GLN A 187 -4.59 5.62 20.65
CA GLN A 187 -3.58 6.30 19.83
C GLN A 187 -2.54 5.31 19.27
N THR A 188 -2.11 4.34 20.09
CA THR A 188 -1.18 3.29 19.61
C THR A 188 -1.83 2.39 18.57
N GLY A 189 -3.10 2.06 18.73
CA GLY A 189 -3.87 1.31 17.73
C GLY A 189 -4.01 2.07 16.42
N ASP A 190 -4.29 3.37 16.47
CA ASP A 190 -4.40 4.24 15.29
C ASP A 190 -3.06 4.32 14.55
N LYS A 191 -1.94 4.45 15.26
CA LYS A 191 -0.59 4.42 14.67
C LYS A 191 -0.26 3.08 14.00
N LEU A 192 -0.59 1.95 14.63
CA LEU A 192 -0.40 0.63 14.00
C LEU A 192 -1.26 0.44 12.76
N GLN A 193 -2.45 1.03 12.73
CA GLN A 193 -3.31 1.01 11.56
C GLN A 193 -2.75 1.89 10.43
N GLU A 194 -2.17 3.03 10.75
CA GLU A 194 -1.46 3.91 9.80
C GLU A 194 -0.25 3.19 9.19
N LEU A 195 0.57 2.53 10.02
CA LEU A 195 1.70 1.73 9.55
C LEU A 195 1.26 0.59 8.62
N PHE A 196 0.13 -0.04 8.91
CA PHE A 196 -0.43 -1.05 8.03
C PHE A 196 -0.88 -0.49 6.69
N SER A 197 -1.49 0.70 6.68
CA SER A 197 -1.88 1.39 5.44
C SER A 197 -0.65 1.77 4.62
N ARG A 198 0.41 2.30 5.25
CA ARG A 198 1.72 2.57 4.61
C ARG A 198 2.34 1.30 4.03
N TRP A 199 2.28 0.18 4.74
CA TRP A 199 2.73 -1.12 4.25
C TRP A 199 2.00 -1.53 2.96
N GLN A 200 0.66 -1.45 2.96
CA GLN A 200 -0.16 -1.82 1.80
C GLN A 200 0.11 -0.92 0.60
N GLU A 201 0.20 0.39 0.82
CA GLU A 201 0.52 1.36 -0.23
C GLU A 201 1.91 1.12 -0.82
N HIS A 202 2.91 0.92 0.02
CA HIS A 202 4.25 0.60 -0.41
C HIS A 202 4.30 -0.72 -1.19
N GLN A 203 3.57 -1.76 -0.75
CA GLN A 203 3.48 -3.03 -1.46
C GLN A 203 2.89 -2.89 -2.86
N LYS A 204 1.93 -1.98 -3.03
CA LYS A 204 1.26 -1.73 -4.32
C LYS A 204 2.12 -0.89 -5.27
N ASN A 205 2.82 0.12 -4.77
CA ASN A 205 3.43 1.18 -5.57
C ASN A 205 4.94 1.03 -5.73
N SER A 206 5.63 0.25 -4.88
CA SER A 206 7.07 0.06 -4.95
C SER A 206 7.49 -1.12 -5.82
N ILE A 207 8.78 -1.16 -6.15
CA ILE A 207 9.38 -2.32 -6.82
C ILE A 207 9.30 -3.57 -5.91
N HIS A 208 9.09 -4.73 -6.52
CA HIS A 208 9.02 -5.99 -5.77
C HIS A 208 10.40 -6.34 -5.20
N ILE A 209 10.45 -6.55 -3.90
CA ILE A 209 11.60 -7.11 -3.19
C ILE A 209 11.59 -8.62 -3.28
N GLU A 210 12.69 -9.26 -2.90
CA GLU A 210 12.82 -10.71 -2.89
C GLU A 210 11.78 -11.34 -1.94
N ARG A 211 11.14 -12.42 -2.37
CA ARG A 211 10.00 -13.04 -1.69
C ARG A 211 10.33 -13.47 -0.26
N SER A 212 11.48 -14.09 -0.06
CA SER A 212 11.92 -14.54 1.27
C SER A 212 12.03 -13.37 2.25
N GLN A 213 12.58 -12.24 1.79
CA GLN A 213 12.69 -11.01 2.57
C GLN A 213 11.32 -10.38 2.83
N ALA A 214 10.44 -10.34 1.82
CA ALA A 214 9.07 -9.84 1.97
C ALA A 214 8.29 -10.65 3.01
N ASP A 215 8.39 -11.98 2.96
CA ASP A 215 7.72 -12.90 3.88
C ASP A 215 8.27 -12.75 5.32
N ALA A 216 9.59 -12.58 5.47
CA ALA A 216 10.21 -12.33 6.77
C ALA A 216 9.74 -11.01 7.41
N LEU A 217 9.71 -9.93 6.63
CA LEU A 217 9.22 -8.62 7.08
C LEU A 217 7.74 -8.66 7.45
N TRP A 218 6.92 -9.32 6.63
CA TRP A 218 5.50 -9.51 6.93
C TRP A 218 5.26 -10.31 8.21
N LYS A 219 6.03 -11.36 8.44
CA LYS A 219 5.95 -12.17 9.67
C LYS A 219 6.24 -11.32 10.90
N ARG A 220 7.27 -10.48 10.88
CA ARG A 220 7.62 -9.56 11.98
C ARG A 220 6.51 -8.53 12.22
N PHE A 221 6.03 -7.88 11.16
CA PHE A 221 4.93 -6.91 11.25
C PHE A 221 3.65 -7.54 11.83
N SER A 222 3.29 -8.72 11.33
CA SER A 222 2.11 -9.46 11.81
C SER A 222 2.26 -9.88 13.28
N ALA A 223 3.47 -10.26 13.71
CA ALA A 223 3.77 -10.58 15.10
C ALA A 223 3.60 -9.35 16.00
N ALA A 224 4.10 -8.19 15.59
CA ALA A 224 3.90 -6.93 16.32
C ALA A 224 2.42 -6.60 16.49
N ARG A 225 1.62 -6.67 15.43
CA ARG A 225 0.16 -6.48 15.51
C ARG A 225 -0.53 -7.47 16.44
N SER A 226 -0.14 -8.73 16.38
CA SER A 226 -0.70 -9.78 17.25
C SER A 226 -0.37 -9.53 18.71
N SER A 227 0.87 -9.12 19.01
CA SER A 227 1.33 -8.77 20.36
C SER A 227 0.54 -7.58 20.92
N PHE A 228 0.35 -6.52 20.12
CA PHE A 228 -0.49 -5.38 20.52
C PHE A 228 -1.93 -5.80 20.85
N ASN A 229 -2.56 -6.59 19.97
CA ASN A 229 -3.93 -7.03 20.18
C ASN A 229 -4.07 -7.93 21.42
N SER A 230 -3.07 -8.77 21.69
CA SER A 230 -3.03 -9.61 22.88
C SER A 230 -2.88 -8.78 24.15
N ALA A 231 -1.92 -7.86 24.17
CA ALA A 231 -1.69 -6.95 25.30
C ALA A 231 -2.92 -6.07 25.59
N ARG A 232 -3.54 -5.52 24.55
CA ARG A 232 -4.78 -4.74 24.68
C ARG A 232 -5.92 -5.56 25.30
N ARG A 233 -6.11 -6.81 24.86
CA ARG A 233 -7.15 -7.68 25.43
C ARG A 233 -6.87 -7.98 26.89
N SER A 234 -5.64 -8.31 27.24
CA SER A 234 -5.22 -8.58 28.62
C SER A 234 -5.48 -7.34 29.51
N TRP A 235 -5.07 -6.16 29.07
CA TRP A 235 -5.32 -4.90 29.79
C TRP A 235 -6.82 -4.64 29.98
N MET A 236 -7.64 -4.83 28.94
CA MET A 236 -9.11 -4.67 29.07
C MET A 236 -9.69 -5.63 30.08
N GLN A 237 -9.29 -6.91 30.03
CA GLN A 237 -9.77 -7.94 30.96
C GLN A 237 -9.37 -7.62 32.40
N GLN A 238 -8.12 -7.22 32.63
CA GLN A 238 -7.65 -6.83 33.96
C GLN A 238 -8.42 -5.63 34.51
N ARG A 239 -8.61 -4.60 33.68
CA ARG A 239 -9.41 -3.42 34.04
C ARG A 239 -10.86 -3.80 34.40
N ASP A 240 -11.46 -4.69 33.62
CA ASP A 240 -12.86 -5.08 33.85
C ASP A 240 -12.97 -5.98 35.11
N THR A 241 -11.97 -6.80 35.40
CA THR A 241 -11.85 -7.56 36.67
C THR A 241 -11.76 -6.62 37.88
N VAL A 242 -10.88 -5.62 37.82
CA VAL A 242 -10.73 -4.61 38.89
C VAL A 242 -12.04 -3.85 39.13
N ARG A 243 -12.75 -3.46 38.06
CA ARG A 243 -14.04 -2.78 38.16
C ARG A 243 -15.13 -3.65 38.76
N ALA A 244 -15.17 -4.94 38.34
CA ALA A 244 -16.13 -5.89 38.92
C ALA A 244 -15.89 -6.10 40.41
N ALA A 245 -14.63 -6.25 40.83
CA ALA A 245 -14.29 -6.36 42.26
C ALA A 245 -14.67 -5.10 43.04
N ALA A 246 -14.40 -3.90 42.48
CA ALA A 246 -14.82 -2.63 43.11
C ALA A 246 -16.34 -2.54 43.25
N LYS A 247 -17.09 -2.99 42.24
CA LYS A 247 -18.57 -3.02 42.29
C LYS A 247 -19.07 -3.96 43.38
N GLU A 248 -18.54 -5.18 43.42
CA GLU A 248 -18.92 -6.16 44.45
C GLU A 248 -18.64 -5.65 45.87
N GLN A 249 -17.49 -4.99 46.10
CA GLN A 249 -17.15 -4.41 47.37
C GLN A 249 -18.14 -3.28 47.76
N LYS A 250 -18.47 -2.38 46.81
CA LYS A 250 -19.43 -1.32 47.06
C LYS A 250 -20.86 -1.84 47.34
N GLU A 251 -21.28 -2.90 46.64
CA GLU A 251 -22.57 -3.56 46.89
C GLU A 251 -22.62 -4.18 48.31
N LYS A 252 -21.51 -4.83 48.75
CA LYS A 252 -21.40 -5.34 50.13
C LYS A 252 -21.48 -4.21 51.17
N ILE A 253 -20.83 -3.08 50.93
CA ILE A 253 -20.87 -1.91 51.78
C ILE A 253 -22.30 -1.37 51.87
N ILE A 254 -23.02 -1.26 50.77
CA ILE A 254 -24.42 -0.81 50.72
C ILE A 254 -25.31 -1.76 51.52
N ALA A 255 -25.19 -3.08 51.28
CA ALA A 255 -25.98 -4.07 52.00
C ALA A 255 -25.77 -3.93 53.51
N ARG A 256 -24.51 -3.76 53.96
CA ARG A 256 -24.22 -3.51 55.39
C ARG A 256 -24.79 -2.19 55.88
N ALA A 257 -24.75 -1.12 55.10
CA ALA A 257 -25.38 0.17 55.48
C ALA A 257 -26.91 0.04 55.58
N GLU A 258 -27.53 -0.71 54.66
CA GLU A 258 -28.99 -0.98 54.69
C GLU A 258 -29.41 -1.79 55.94
N GLU A 259 -28.60 -2.75 56.38
CA GLU A 259 -28.80 -3.48 57.64
C GLU A 259 -28.73 -2.54 58.86
N LEU A 260 -27.85 -1.54 58.84
CA LEU A 260 -27.56 -0.66 59.97
C LEU A 260 -28.46 0.58 60.05
N LYS A 261 -29.17 0.93 58.97
CA LYS A 261 -29.93 2.19 58.85
C LYS A 261 -30.99 2.42 59.93
N ASN A 262 -31.56 1.35 60.51
CA ASN A 262 -32.58 1.38 61.51
C ASN A 262 -32.06 1.05 62.95
N SER A 263 -30.74 1.01 63.15
CA SER A 263 -30.12 0.71 64.44
C SER A 263 -30.35 1.83 65.44
N THR A 264 -30.61 1.49 66.69
CA THR A 264 -30.68 2.40 67.83
C THR A 264 -29.40 2.48 68.66
N ASP A 265 -28.38 1.68 68.36
CA ASP A 265 -27.01 1.83 68.88
C ASP A 265 -26.31 3.01 68.18
N TRP A 266 -26.59 4.22 68.61
CA TRP A 266 -26.12 5.44 68.01
C TRP A 266 -24.55 5.52 67.89
N ALA A 267 -23.87 5.13 68.98
CA ALA A 267 -22.42 5.25 69.04
C ALA A 267 -21.71 4.17 68.31
N GLY A 268 -22.12 2.91 68.44
CA GLY A 268 -21.52 1.79 67.75
C GLY A 268 -21.75 1.84 66.21
N THR A 269 -22.98 2.14 65.83
CA THR A 269 -23.37 2.21 64.43
C THR A 269 -22.74 3.42 63.70
N SER A 270 -22.57 4.57 64.38
CA SER A 270 -21.83 5.71 63.80
C SER A 270 -20.38 5.34 63.45
N ARG A 271 -19.72 4.57 64.32
CA ARG A 271 -18.35 4.05 64.01
C ARG A 271 -18.33 3.09 62.84
N GLN A 272 -19.38 2.26 62.74
CA GLN A 272 -19.51 1.34 61.60
C GLN A 272 -19.72 2.11 60.28
N PHE A 273 -20.54 3.15 60.23
CA PHE A 273 -20.70 3.98 59.02
C PHE A 273 -19.42 4.71 58.65
N ASN A 274 -18.63 5.19 59.59
CA ASN A 274 -17.31 5.77 59.28
C ASN A 274 -16.37 4.74 58.65
N ASN A 275 -16.34 3.53 59.20
CA ASN A 275 -15.54 2.44 58.64
C ASN A 275 -16.02 2.05 57.21
N LEU A 276 -17.34 1.96 57.00
CA LEU A 276 -17.92 1.70 55.68
C LEU A 276 -17.56 2.80 54.67
N MET A 277 -17.51 4.07 55.10
CA MET A 277 -17.07 5.20 54.28
C MET A 277 -15.59 5.07 53.88
N ASP A 278 -14.71 4.61 54.77
CA ASP A 278 -13.32 4.41 54.47
C ASP A 278 -13.11 3.21 53.53
N GLN A 279 -13.87 2.12 53.73
CA GLN A 279 -13.92 1.00 52.77
C GLN A 279 -14.45 1.43 51.40
N TRP A 280 -15.45 2.33 51.35
CA TRP A 280 -15.98 2.89 50.11
C TRP A 280 -14.92 3.63 49.30
N LYS A 281 -14.14 4.49 49.98
CA LYS A 281 -13.03 5.21 49.37
C LYS A 281 -11.94 4.25 48.83
N ALA A 282 -11.65 3.23 49.59
CA ALA A 282 -10.63 2.22 49.23
C ALA A 282 -11.07 1.31 48.07
N ALA A 283 -12.38 1.05 47.89
CA ALA A 283 -12.89 0.16 46.83
C ALA A 283 -12.65 0.69 45.41
N GLY A 284 -12.35 1.99 45.24
CA GLY A 284 -12.03 2.56 43.92
C GLY A 284 -13.26 2.83 43.05
N ARG A 285 -13.03 2.97 41.72
CA ARG A 285 -14.10 3.29 40.76
C ARG A 285 -14.66 2.01 40.12
N VAL A 286 -15.98 1.94 40.01
CA VAL A 286 -16.69 0.78 39.43
C VAL A 286 -16.68 0.79 37.90
N GLY A 287 -16.72 1.97 37.29
CA GLY A 287 -16.78 2.05 35.83
C GLY A 287 -17.18 3.43 35.34
N ARG A 288 -18.38 3.54 34.76
CA ARG A 288 -18.92 4.82 34.33
C ARG A 288 -19.34 5.64 35.57
N ARG A 289 -19.18 6.96 35.47
CA ARG A 289 -19.56 7.87 36.56
C ARG A 289 -21.02 7.66 37.01
N SER A 290 -21.92 7.44 36.05
CA SER A 290 -23.34 7.20 36.38
C SER A 290 -23.60 5.94 37.22
N GLU A 291 -22.77 4.89 37.04
CA GLU A 291 -22.86 3.66 37.84
C GLU A 291 -22.35 3.90 39.27
N ASP A 292 -21.21 4.60 39.37
CA ASP A 292 -20.66 5.01 40.68
C ASP A 292 -21.64 5.93 41.44
N ASP A 293 -22.23 6.90 40.75
CA ASP A 293 -23.19 7.84 41.32
C ASP A 293 -24.48 7.10 41.81
N ALA A 294 -24.96 6.10 41.09
CA ALA A 294 -26.10 5.28 41.46
C ALA A 294 -25.85 4.46 42.76
N LEU A 295 -24.67 3.83 42.84
CA LEU A 295 -24.25 3.09 44.03
C LEU A 295 -24.06 4.04 45.24
N TRP A 296 -23.44 5.20 45.00
CA TRP A 296 -23.24 6.21 46.02
C TRP A 296 -24.56 6.72 46.56
N LYS A 297 -25.58 6.96 45.73
CA LYS A 297 -26.90 7.38 46.13
C LYS A 297 -27.53 6.40 47.13
N ARG A 298 -27.49 5.11 46.83
CA ARG A 298 -28.04 4.05 47.71
C ARG A 298 -27.34 4.02 49.07
N PHE A 299 -25.99 4.08 49.08
CA PHE A 299 -25.21 4.11 50.30
C PHE A 299 -25.58 5.34 51.15
N ARG A 300 -25.66 6.51 50.52
CA ARG A 300 -25.99 7.77 51.17
C ARG A 300 -27.40 7.76 51.75
N GLU A 301 -28.40 7.25 51.02
CA GLU A 301 -29.77 7.11 51.50
C GLU A 301 -29.85 6.26 52.77
N ALA A 302 -29.11 5.18 52.87
CA ALA A 302 -29.04 4.35 54.06
C ALA A 302 -28.36 5.09 55.24
N ALA A 303 -27.27 5.80 54.97
CA ALA A 303 -26.56 6.59 55.96
C ALA A 303 -27.41 7.78 56.48
N ASP A 304 -28.02 8.52 55.56
CA ASP A 304 -28.90 9.69 55.93
C ASP A 304 -30.06 9.21 56.78
N THR A 305 -30.70 8.07 56.46
CA THR A 305 -31.79 7.48 57.30
C THR A 305 -31.35 7.27 58.76
N PHE A 306 -30.16 6.71 58.96
CA PHE A 306 -29.60 6.47 60.30
C PHE A 306 -29.27 7.79 61.03
N PHE A 307 -28.58 8.70 60.37
CA PHE A 307 -28.14 9.94 60.99
C PHE A 307 -29.31 10.91 61.33
N ASP A 308 -30.33 10.92 60.46
CA ASP A 308 -31.58 11.69 60.72
C ASP A 308 -32.35 11.13 61.95
N ALA A 309 -32.50 9.78 62.03
CA ALA A 309 -33.10 9.12 63.16
C ALA A 309 -32.34 9.38 64.46
N ARG A 310 -30.99 9.31 64.38
CA ARG A 310 -30.17 9.68 65.58
C ARG A 310 -30.32 11.13 65.98
N GLN A 311 -30.42 12.07 65.03
CA GLN A 311 -30.60 13.48 65.34
C GLN A 311 -31.99 13.74 65.93
N ALA A 312 -33.03 13.07 65.44
CA ALA A 312 -34.38 13.16 65.97
C ALA A 312 -34.43 12.65 67.41
N ASP A 313 -33.82 11.52 67.74
CA ASP A 313 -33.71 10.95 69.06
C ASP A 313 -33.02 11.93 70.05
N ARG A 314 -31.87 12.48 69.59
CA ARG A 314 -31.16 13.50 70.41
C ARG A 314 -31.98 14.77 70.69
N ASN A 315 -32.72 15.26 69.68
CA ASN A 315 -33.56 16.42 69.82
C ASN A 315 -34.69 16.15 70.87
N LYS A 316 -35.31 14.96 70.77
CA LYS A 316 -36.33 14.54 71.73
C LYS A 316 -35.78 14.45 73.14
N THR A 317 -34.61 13.86 73.37
CA THR A 317 -33.93 13.76 74.64
C THR A 317 -33.67 15.16 75.20
N ASN A 318 -33.17 16.10 74.42
CA ASN A 318 -32.93 17.48 74.83
C ASN A 318 -34.21 18.22 75.16
N GLU A 319 -35.33 17.96 74.45
CA GLU A 319 -36.67 18.54 74.76
C GLU A 319 -37.22 18.00 76.09
N ASP A 320 -37.12 16.67 76.30
CA ASP A 320 -37.53 16.01 77.54
C ASP A 320 -36.71 16.50 78.76
N GLU A 321 -35.40 16.70 78.62
CA GLU A 321 -34.53 17.29 79.66
C GLU A 321 -34.89 18.74 79.94
N ALA A 322 -35.15 19.54 78.89
CA ALA A 322 -35.57 20.95 79.09
C ALA A 322 -36.94 21.07 79.73
N GLU A 323 -37.87 20.15 79.51
CA GLU A 323 -39.16 20.10 80.20
C GLU A 323 -39.02 19.66 81.64
N ASN A 324 -38.16 18.68 81.95
CA ASN A 324 -37.89 18.24 83.32
C ASN A 324 -37.21 19.31 84.18
N LEU A 325 -36.35 20.18 83.55
CA LEU A 325 -35.76 21.33 84.27
C LEU A 325 -36.73 22.46 84.59
N LYS A 326 -37.91 22.47 83.94
CA LYS A 326 -38.96 23.47 84.21
C LYS A 326 -39.96 23.00 85.27
N LYS A 327 -39.95 21.74 85.63
CA LYS A 327 -40.77 21.16 86.76
C LYS A 327 -40.01 21.22 88.07
#